data_43d4222667a3ea47721094ef1bd00eac
#
_entry.id   43d4222667a3ea47721094ef1bd00eac
#
_cell.length_a   1.000
_cell.length_b   1.000
_cell.length_c   1.000
_cell.angle_alpha   90.00
_cell.angle_beta   90.00
_cell.angle_gamma   90.00
#
_symmetry.space_group_name_H-M   'P 1'
#
loop_
_entity.id
_entity.type
_entity.pdbx_description
1 polymer ?
#
loop_
_entity_poly.entity_id
_entity_poly.type
_entity_poly.pdbx_seq_one_letter_code
_entity_poly.pdbx_strand_id
1 'polypeptide(L)'
;MTVRLTSIPAVTGYEQVLVDTLLRLLPGARRDRAGNVRLQRAGGSVRRLVVCPLDEHGYVVGQLRPDGFLTLRRAPGRVAPSFDRQIQGHRVTIQGTRGPVPGIVAVRSIHLTRGRDAPPDSLFSVDSAYVDVGAASLADLTRLGIRVLAPVTLTKRPQIYGTTLLAAPAAGRRGACAALLLALRQSTVRAKTLPPVTVAFVVEQELSRRGLYTLANVDGPFDETLIVDGRPGRLGTLRQEIGADSSRQAKALGKVREWSLPVRYAGTPVETISLVDADSLRALLGRWIGGDQ
;
A
#
# COMPACT_ATOMS: atom_id res chain seq x y z
N MET A 1 -4.55 -10.94 -10.86
CA MET A 1 -4.69 -9.51 -10.46
C MET A 1 -3.87 -9.21 -9.21
N THR A 2 -4.03 -9.96 -8.14
CA THR A 2 -3.33 -9.74 -6.87
C THR A 2 -1.81 -9.65 -7.04
N VAL A 3 -1.17 -10.62 -7.71
CA VAL A 3 0.27 -10.58 -8.04
C VAL A 3 0.67 -9.30 -8.77
N ARG A 4 -0.16 -8.85 -9.73
CA ARG A 4 0.11 -7.62 -10.48
C ARG A 4 0.11 -6.38 -9.58
N LEU A 5 -0.89 -6.24 -8.69
CA LEU A 5 -0.95 -5.09 -7.79
C LEU A 5 0.15 -5.13 -6.71
N THR A 6 0.53 -6.33 -6.22
CA THR A 6 1.63 -6.48 -5.26
C THR A 6 3.00 -6.16 -5.86
N SER A 7 3.15 -6.18 -7.18
CA SER A 7 4.40 -5.81 -7.87
C SER A 7 4.60 -4.30 -8.02
N ILE A 8 3.57 -3.49 -7.76
CA ILE A 8 3.61 -2.04 -7.97
C ILE A 8 3.95 -1.35 -6.65
N PRO A 9 5.04 -0.55 -6.59
CA PRO A 9 5.36 0.25 -5.42
C PRO A 9 4.36 1.40 -5.26
N ALA A 10 4.00 1.70 -4.01
CA ALA A 10 3.15 2.85 -3.69
C ALA A 10 3.43 3.33 -2.25
N VAL A 11 4.62 3.85 -2.04
CA VAL A 11 5.00 4.49 -0.77
C VAL A 11 4.05 5.66 -0.50
N THR A 12 3.69 5.86 0.76
CA THR A 12 2.81 6.96 1.20
C THR A 12 3.24 8.30 0.60
N GLY A 13 2.34 8.96 -0.13
CA GLY A 13 2.59 10.20 -0.88
C GLY A 13 3.18 10.00 -2.29
N TYR A 14 3.42 8.74 -2.70
CA TYR A 14 4.02 8.40 -4.00
C TYR A 14 3.27 7.26 -4.72
N GLU A 15 1.95 7.25 -4.61
CA GLU A 15 1.07 6.18 -5.11
C GLU A 15 0.75 6.30 -6.61
N GLN A 16 1.29 7.29 -7.33
CA GLN A 16 0.87 7.66 -8.70
C GLN A 16 0.89 6.49 -9.67
N VAL A 17 1.93 5.65 -9.63
CA VAL A 17 2.05 4.50 -10.55
C VAL A 17 0.90 3.51 -10.36
N LEU A 18 0.52 3.25 -9.10
CA LEU A 18 -0.61 2.39 -8.77
C LEU A 18 -1.95 3.03 -9.13
N VAL A 19 -2.11 4.33 -8.84
CA VAL A 19 -3.28 5.16 -9.22
C VAL A 19 -3.49 5.10 -10.74
N ASP A 20 -2.46 5.37 -11.54
CA ASP A 20 -2.53 5.33 -13.00
C ASP A 20 -2.87 3.94 -13.52
N THR A 21 -2.37 2.91 -12.84
CA THR A 21 -2.69 1.51 -13.19
C THR A 21 -4.16 1.22 -12.91
N LEU A 22 -4.70 1.66 -11.78
CA LEU A 22 -6.11 1.46 -11.43
C LEU A 22 -7.04 2.23 -12.37
N LEU A 23 -6.70 3.45 -12.76
CA LEU A 23 -7.46 4.23 -13.74
C LEU A 23 -7.58 3.50 -15.09
N ARG A 24 -6.49 2.86 -15.55
CA ARG A 24 -6.52 2.02 -16.77
C ARG A 24 -7.36 0.75 -16.61
N LEU A 25 -7.44 0.20 -15.40
CA LEU A 25 -8.16 -1.05 -15.10
C LEU A 25 -9.65 -0.85 -14.81
N LEU A 26 -10.07 0.38 -14.51
CA LEU A 26 -11.45 0.76 -14.16
C LEU A 26 -11.98 1.85 -15.09
N PRO A 27 -12.55 1.49 -16.25
CA PRO A 27 -13.20 2.45 -17.14
C PRO A 27 -14.27 3.26 -16.39
N GLY A 28 -14.27 4.58 -16.59
CA GLY A 28 -15.17 5.52 -15.92
C GLY A 28 -14.69 6.00 -14.54
N ALA A 29 -13.65 5.39 -13.96
CA ALA A 29 -13.03 5.95 -12.77
C ALA A 29 -12.27 7.23 -13.09
N ARG A 30 -12.19 8.13 -12.10
CA ARG A 30 -11.49 9.42 -12.21
C ARG A 30 -10.58 9.62 -11.00
N ARG A 31 -9.51 10.38 -11.21
CA ARG A 31 -8.69 10.88 -10.12
C ARG A 31 -9.38 12.09 -9.50
N ASP A 32 -9.54 12.09 -8.18
CA ASP A 32 -10.00 13.29 -7.46
C ASP A 32 -8.82 14.23 -7.12
N ARG A 33 -9.14 15.36 -6.46
CA ARG A 33 -8.12 16.36 -6.08
C ARG A 33 -7.14 15.90 -5.03
N ALA A 34 -7.51 14.91 -4.22
CA ALA A 34 -6.62 14.29 -3.24
C ALA A 34 -5.65 13.26 -3.87
N GLY A 35 -5.94 12.82 -5.10
CA GLY A 35 -5.19 11.78 -5.78
C GLY A 35 -5.84 10.41 -5.72
N ASN A 36 -7.00 10.26 -5.08
CA ASN A 36 -7.73 8.98 -5.01
C ASN A 36 -8.24 8.58 -6.40
N VAL A 37 -8.37 7.25 -6.61
CA VAL A 37 -9.12 6.71 -7.75
C VAL A 37 -10.57 6.52 -7.33
N ARG A 38 -11.49 7.25 -7.92
CA ARG A 38 -12.89 7.27 -7.57
C ARG A 38 -13.75 6.79 -8.74
N LEU A 39 -14.69 5.88 -8.46
CA LEU A 39 -15.76 5.45 -9.35
C LEU A 39 -17.09 5.67 -8.63
N GLN A 40 -17.93 6.54 -9.18
CA GLN A 40 -19.27 6.82 -8.64
C GLN A 40 -20.31 6.22 -9.55
N ARG A 41 -21.28 5.54 -8.96
CA ARG A 41 -22.49 5.06 -9.62
C ARG A 41 -23.68 5.82 -9.08
N ALA A 42 -24.47 6.40 -9.97
CA ALA A 42 -25.65 7.18 -9.61
C ALA A 42 -26.85 6.30 -9.27
N GLY A 43 -27.77 6.81 -8.44
CA GLY A 43 -29.06 6.21 -8.11
C GLY A 43 -29.29 6.00 -6.62
N GLY A 44 -30.57 5.95 -6.18
CA GLY A 44 -31.03 5.65 -4.83
C GLY A 44 -30.81 6.74 -3.76
N SER A 45 -31.48 6.56 -2.63
CA SER A 45 -31.46 7.50 -1.49
C SER A 45 -30.31 7.23 -0.52
N VAL A 46 -29.83 5.99 -0.40
CA VAL A 46 -28.75 5.62 0.52
C VAL A 46 -27.40 5.82 -0.13
N ARG A 47 -26.55 6.64 0.49
CA ARG A 47 -25.21 6.98 0.00
C ARG A 47 -24.15 6.05 0.63
N ARG A 48 -23.75 5.05 -0.10
CA ARG A 48 -22.75 4.08 0.36
C ARG A 48 -21.38 4.36 -0.22
N LEU A 49 -20.35 4.15 0.60
CA LEU A 49 -18.94 4.28 0.22
C LEU A 49 -18.22 2.97 0.50
N VAL A 50 -17.42 2.47 -0.44
CA VAL A 50 -16.43 1.44 -0.17
C VAL A 50 -15.04 1.94 -0.54
N VAL A 51 -14.09 1.76 0.36
CA VAL A 51 -12.71 2.23 0.18
C VAL A 51 -11.69 1.14 0.42
N CYS A 52 -10.58 1.20 -0.36
CA CYS A 52 -9.39 0.43 -0.09
C CYS A 52 -8.16 1.36 -0.13
N PRO A 53 -7.34 1.41 0.95
CA PRO A 53 -6.11 2.20 0.96
C PRO A 53 -5.07 1.66 -0.02
N LEU A 54 -4.33 2.56 -0.66
CA LEU A 54 -3.31 2.20 -1.67
C LEU A 54 -1.89 2.19 -1.15
N ASP A 55 -1.57 3.06 -0.19
CA ASP A 55 -0.21 3.31 0.22
C ASP A 55 0.38 2.17 1.06
N GLU A 56 1.67 2.18 1.16
CA GLU A 56 2.47 1.27 1.97
C GLU A 56 3.59 2.03 2.67
N HIS A 57 4.03 1.48 3.80
CA HIS A 57 5.23 1.98 4.44
C HIS A 57 6.45 1.77 3.54
N GLY A 58 7.37 2.72 3.58
CA GLY A 58 8.60 2.67 2.80
C GLY A 58 9.57 3.76 3.21
N TYR A 59 10.45 4.10 2.29
CA TYR A 59 11.52 5.06 2.52
C TYR A 59 11.57 6.08 1.39
N VAL A 60 12.33 7.13 1.62
CA VAL A 60 12.73 8.11 0.62
C VAL A 60 14.23 8.32 0.69
N VAL A 61 14.83 8.76 -0.40
CA VAL A 61 16.22 9.20 -0.44
C VAL A 61 16.38 10.42 0.45
N GLY A 62 17.27 10.33 1.45
CA GLY A 62 17.58 11.42 2.37
C GLY A 62 18.62 12.37 1.79
N GLN A 63 19.76 11.83 1.38
CA GLN A 63 20.88 12.59 0.80
C GLN A 63 21.51 11.83 -0.36
N LEU A 64 22.04 12.58 -1.32
CA LEU A 64 22.94 12.11 -2.35
C LEU A 64 24.35 12.42 -1.90
N ARG A 65 25.18 11.40 -1.76
CA ARG A 65 26.55 11.57 -1.26
C ARG A 65 27.55 11.77 -2.42
N PRO A 66 28.64 12.52 -2.20
CA PRO A 66 29.68 12.71 -3.22
C PRO A 66 30.33 11.41 -3.69
N ASP A 67 30.37 10.38 -2.83
CA ASP A 67 30.91 9.06 -3.10
C ASP A 67 29.95 8.11 -3.84
N GLY A 68 28.81 8.61 -4.32
CA GLY A 68 27.84 7.83 -5.09
C GLY A 68 26.85 7.02 -4.26
N PHE A 69 26.92 7.04 -2.93
CA PHE A 69 25.95 6.38 -2.07
C PHE A 69 24.74 7.29 -1.76
N LEU A 70 23.65 6.68 -1.30
CA LEU A 70 22.44 7.37 -0.85
C LEU A 70 22.21 7.09 0.63
N THR A 71 21.73 8.08 1.35
CA THR A 71 21.10 7.84 2.67
C THR A 71 19.58 7.70 2.51
N LEU A 72 18.95 7.09 3.50
CA LEU A 72 17.50 6.90 3.53
C LEU A 72 16.85 7.67 4.67
N ARG A 73 15.56 7.95 4.50
CA ARG A 73 14.66 8.38 5.56
C ARG A 73 13.36 7.58 5.45
N ARG A 74 12.68 7.36 6.56
CA ARG A 74 11.33 6.75 6.53
C ARG A 74 10.35 7.71 5.84
N ALA A 75 9.49 7.15 4.99
CA ALA A 75 8.31 7.86 4.50
C ALA A 75 7.33 8.12 5.67
N PRO A 76 6.37 9.05 5.52
CA PRO A 76 5.35 9.28 6.54
C PRO A 76 4.60 7.99 6.92
N GLY A 77 4.24 7.88 8.22
CA GLY A 77 3.51 6.75 8.77
C GLY A 77 4.10 6.27 10.10
N ARG A 78 3.29 5.55 10.86
CA ARG A 78 3.73 4.93 12.11
C ARG A 78 4.16 3.50 11.85
N VAL A 79 5.40 3.17 12.16
CA VAL A 79 5.96 1.83 12.02
C VAL A 79 6.51 1.31 13.33
N ALA A 80 6.60 -0.01 13.47
CA ALA A 80 7.24 -0.63 14.62
C ALA A 80 8.74 -0.25 14.69
N PRO A 81 9.36 -0.20 15.87
CA PRO A 81 10.80 0.10 16.00
C PRO A 81 11.69 -0.84 15.18
N SER A 82 11.27 -2.08 15.01
CA SER A 82 11.99 -3.10 14.22
C SER A 82 11.77 -3.00 12.70
N PHE A 83 10.98 -2.04 12.22
CA PHE A 83 10.61 -1.93 10.80
C PHE A 83 11.84 -1.82 9.89
N ASP A 84 12.86 -1.09 10.29
CA ASP A 84 14.06 -0.88 9.47
C ASP A 84 14.87 -2.16 9.26
N ARG A 85 14.75 -3.17 10.14
CA ARG A 85 15.46 -4.45 9.98
C ARG A 85 15.16 -5.13 8.64
N GLN A 86 13.98 -4.89 8.09
CA GLN A 86 13.54 -5.50 6.84
C GLN A 86 14.37 -5.10 5.62
N ILE A 87 15.08 -3.96 5.67
CA ILE A 87 15.90 -3.51 4.53
C ILE A 87 17.38 -3.84 4.68
N GLN A 88 17.83 -4.24 5.87
CA GLN A 88 19.23 -4.54 6.14
C GLN A 88 19.75 -5.65 5.22
N GLY A 89 20.71 -5.35 4.35
CA GLY A 89 21.28 -6.30 3.39
C GLY A 89 20.35 -6.69 2.24
N HIS A 90 19.21 -6.02 2.09
CA HIS A 90 18.22 -6.33 1.06
C HIS A 90 18.34 -5.46 -0.20
N ARG A 91 17.77 -5.97 -1.28
CA ARG A 91 17.61 -5.24 -2.52
C ARG A 91 16.45 -4.26 -2.41
N VAL A 92 16.69 -3.04 -2.88
CA VAL A 92 15.69 -1.97 -2.93
C VAL A 92 15.52 -1.47 -4.36
N THR A 93 14.44 -0.76 -4.60
CA THR A 93 14.18 -0.05 -5.84
C THR A 93 13.91 1.41 -5.53
N ILE A 94 14.70 2.30 -6.13
CA ILE A 94 14.54 3.74 -6.06
C ILE A 94 13.73 4.19 -7.28
N GLN A 95 12.68 4.97 -7.07
CA GLN A 95 11.89 5.52 -8.18
C GLN A 95 12.54 6.81 -8.69
N GLY A 96 13.48 6.66 -9.60
CA GLY A 96 14.13 7.78 -10.27
C GLY A 96 13.25 8.44 -11.33
N THR A 97 13.62 9.63 -11.79
CA THR A 97 12.89 10.38 -12.83
C THR A 97 12.94 9.75 -14.21
N ARG A 98 13.92 8.86 -14.43
CA ARG A 98 14.13 8.12 -15.70
C ARG A 98 13.61 6.68 -15.62
N GLY A 99 13.01 6.29 -14.48
CA GLY A 99 12.53 4.95 -14.21
C GLY A 99 13.09 4.36 -12.92
N PRO A 100 12.73 3.11 -12.60
CA PRO A 100 13.19 2.44 -11.40
C PRO A 100 14.69 2.11 -11.47
N VAL A 101 15.42 2.44 -10.42
CA VAL A 101 16.85 2.16 -10.26
C VAL A 101 17.02 1.10 -9.18
N PRO A 102 17.65 -0.05 -9.47
CA PRO A 102 17.96 -1.05 -8.46
C PRO A 102 19.07 -0.55 -7.52
N GLY A 103 18.99 -0.94 -6.25
CA GLY A 103 20.00 -0.66 -5.25
C GLY A 103 20.07 -1.75 -4.20
N ILE A 104 21.13 -1.71 -3.41
CA ILE A 104 21.41 -2.62 -2.31
C ILE A 104 21.59 -1.78 -1.04
N VAL A 105 20.84 -2.10 0.02
CA VAL A 105 21.14 -1.52 1.34
C VAL A 105 22.40 -2.19 1.86
N ALA A 106 23.47 -1.43 1.90
CA ALA A 106 24.77 -1.95 2.26
C ALA A 106 24.84 -2.28 3.75
N VAL A 107 25.55 -3.33 4.07
CA VAL A 107 25.88 -3.74 5.44
C VAL A 107 27.40 -3.80 5.58
N ARG A 108 27.90 -3.44 6.76
CA ARG A 108 29.31 -3.61 7.06
C ARG A 108 29.64 -5.11 7.08
N SER A 109 30.83 -5.44 6.58
CA SER A 109 31.35 -6.80 6.71
C SER A 109 31.38 -7.20 8.17
N ILE A 110 30.99 -8.45 8.48
CA ILE A 110 31.04 -8.99 9.84
C ILE A 110 32.45 -9.00 10.41
N HIS A 111 33.47 -9.08 9.55
CA HIS A 111 34.88 -8.99 9.95
C HIS A 111 35.25 -7.60 10.47
N LEU A 112 34.59 -6.55 9.97
CA LEU A 112 34.78 -5.16 10.42
C LEU A 112 33.91 -4.79 11.62
N THR A 113 32.90 -5.59 11.91
CA THR A 113 31.97 -5.39 13.05
C THR A 113 32.27 -6.28 14.25
N ARG A 114 33.24 -7.18 14.13
CA ARG A 114 33.64 -8.03 15.26
C ARG A 114 34.23 -7.20 16.39
N GLY A 115 33.45 -7.06 17.41
CA GLY A 115 33.92 -7.17 18.79
C GLY A 115 34.46 -5.94 19.44
N ARG A 116 34.09 -4.71 19.14
CA ARG A 116 34.56 -3.69 20.07
C ARG A 116 33.58 -2.60 20.49
N ASP A 117 32.66 -2.16 19.63
CA ASP A 117 31.95 -0.92 19.98
C ASP A 117 30.46 -0.86 19.59
N ALA A 118 29.88 -1.92 19.12
CA ALA A 118 28.42 -1.97 18.91
C ALA A 118 27.78 -2.80 20.02
N PRO A 119 26.82 -2.26 20.77
CA PRO A 119 26.02 -3.07 21.69
C PRO A 119 25.44 -4.26 20.93
N PRO A 120 25.49 -5.50 21.46
CA PRO A 120 25.02 -6.71 20.80
C PRO A 120 23.55 -6.60 20.33
N ASP A 121 22.77 -5.71 20.92
CA ASP A 121 21.34 -5.50 20.69
C ASP A 121 20.97 -4.20 19.95
N SER A 122 21.92 -3.50 19.32
CA SER A 122 21.57 -2.31 18.55
C SER A 122 20.71 -2.70 17.35
N LEU A 123 19.47 -2.21 17.35
CA LEU A 123 18.58 -2.37 16.22
C LEU A 123 19.17 -1.62 15.01
N PHE A 124 19.15 -2.27 13.85
CA PHE A 124 19.45 -1.59 12.60
C PHE A 124 18.51 -0.39 12.44
N SER A 125 19.09 0.78 12.20
CA SER A 125 18.35 2.01 11.96
C SER A 125 18.58 2.48 10.54
N VAL A 126 17.54 3.02 9.93
CA VAL A 126 17.64 3.68 8.62
C VAL A 126 18.63 4.85 8.62
N ASP A 127 18.84 5.50 9.77
CA ASP A 127 19.76 6.62 9.91
C ASP A 127 21.25 6.21 9.71
N SER A 128 21.55 4.94 9.93
CA SER A 128 22.89 4.36 9.68
C SER A 128 22.98 3.61 8.34
N ALA A 129 21.86 3.53 7.60
CA ALA A 129 21.80 2.83 6.33
C ALA A 129 22.34 3.70 5.19
N TYR A 130 23.02 3.07 4.27
CA TYR A 130 23.35 3.65 2.97
C TYR A 130 23.03 2.66 1.86
N VAL A 131 22.66 3.20 0.71
CA VAL A 131 22.28 2.41 -0.46
C VAL A 131 23.33 2.59 -1.54
N ASP A 132 23.82 1.47 -2.04
CA ASP A 132 24.66 1.37 -3.20
C ASP A 132 23.79 1.14 -4.45
N VAL A 133 23.95 1.99 -5.46
CA VAL A 133 23.29 1.90 -6.78
C VAL A 133 24.29 1.73 -7.92
N GLY A 134 25.55 1.40 -7.60
CA GLY A 134 26.64 1.28 -8.57
C GLY A 134 27.14 2.62 -9.12
N ALA A 135 26.86 3.73 -8.43
CA ALA A 135 27.38 5.05 -8.75
C ALA A 135 28.68 5.31 -8.02
N ALA A 136 29.61 6.04 -8.62
CA ALA A 136 30.89 6.42 -8.03
C ALA A 136 30.95 7.92 -7.67
N SER A 137 29.92 8.69 -8.04
CA SER A 137 29.89 10.13 -7.86
C SER A 137 28.48 10.69 -7.82
N LEU A 138 28.32 11.94 -7.35
CA LEU A 138 27.07 12.69 -7.41
C LEU A 138 26.58 12.87 -8.86
N ALA A 139 27.48 13.02 -9.83
CA ALA A 139 27.13 13.14 -11.24
C ALA A 139 26.49 11.85 -11.78
N ASP A 140 26.95 10.68 -11.31
CA ASP A 140 26.37 9.39 -11.67
C ASP A 140 24.96 9.25 -11.12
N LEU A 141 24.73 9.63 -9.86
CA LEU A 141 23.40 9.63 -9.24
C LEU A 141 22.43 10.51 -10.01
N THR A 142 22.88 11.69 -10.46
CA THR A 142 22.09 12.60 -11.27
C THR A 142 21.78 11.99 -12.65
N ARG A 143 22.74 11.32 -13.28
CA ARG A 143 22.54 10.61 -14.56
C ARG A 143 21.53 9.47 -14.43
N LEU A 144 21.50 8.76 -13.32
CA LEU A 144 20.49 7.75 -13.00
C LEU A 144 19.10 8.35 -12.73
N GLY A 145 19.00 9.69 -12.63
CA GLY A 145 17.74 10.38 -12.35
C GLY A 145 17.29 10.27 -10.89
N ILE A 146 18.21 9.97 -9.98
CA ILE A 146 17.93 9.88 -8.56
C ILE A 146 17.92 11.30 -7.95
N ARG A 147 16.93 11.57 -7.12
CA ARG A 147 16.77 12.85 -6.41
C ARG A 147 16.52 12.62 -4.92
N VAL A 148 16.83 13.61 -4.11
CA VAL A 148 16.35 13.67 -2.72
C VAL A 148 14.82 13.54 -2.71
N LEU A 149 14.28 12.83 -1.75
CA LEU A 149 12.88 12.43 -1.61
C LEU A 149 12.38 11.45 -2.68
N ALA A 150 13.21 10.92 -3.57
CA ALA A 150 12.78 9.82 -4.43
C ALA A 150 12.32 8.62 -3.58
N PRO A 151 11.13 8.04 -3.83
CA PRO A 151 10.62 6.93 -3.03
C PRO A 151 11.45 5.65 -3.23
N VAL A 152 11.63 4.92 -2.12
CA VAL A 152 12.43 3.69 -2.05
C VAL A 152 11.62 2.60 -1.40
N THR A 153 11.52 1.46 -2.07
CA THR A 153 10.86 0.25 -1.56
C THR A 153 11.81 -0.94 -1.59
N LEU A 154 11.51 -1.94 -0.78
CA LEU A 154 12.05 -3.27 -1.06
C LEU A 154 11.72 -3.65 -2.51
N THR A 155 12.64 -4.33 -3.18
CA THR A 155 12.39 -4.83 -4.54
C THR A 155 11.19 -5.77 -4.52
N LYS A 156 10.13 -5.40 -5.25
CA LYS A 156 8.87 -6.14 -5.30
C LYS A 156 9.02 -7.43 -6.09
N ARG A 157 9.01 -8.55 -5.40
CA ARG A 157 9.05 -9.90 -5.99
C ARG A 157 7.98 -10.78 -5.34
N PRO A 158 6.71 -10.65 -5.75
CA PRO A 158 5.64 -11.50 -5.25
C PRO A 158 5.95 -12.97 -5.56
N GLN A 159 5.78 -13.82 -4.55
CA GLN A 159 6.02 -15.25 -4.68
C GLN A 159 4.78 -16.03 -4.26
N ILE A 160 4.30 -16.89 -5.14
CA ILE A 160 3.30 -17.89 -4.79
C ILE A 160 4.04 -19.12 -4.27
N TYR A 161 3.64 -19.65 -3.13
CA TYR A 161 4.18 -20.88 -2.55
C TYR A 161 3.07 -21.72 -1.91
N GLY A 162 3.35 -23.00 -1.67
CA GLY A 162 2.27 -23.94 -1.48
C GLY A 162 1.35 -23.92 -2.69
N THR A 163 0.05 -24.06 -2.49
CA THR A 163 -0.93 -24.02 -3.58
C THR A 163 -1.61 -22.65 -3.74
N THR A 164 -1.77 -21.90 -2.65
CA THR A 164 -2.63 -20.70 -2.62
C THR A 164 -2.08 -19.54 -1.81
N LEU A 165 -0.84 -19.62 -1.35
CA LEU A 165 -0.25 -18.57 -0.53
C LEU A 165 0.57 -17.61 -1.40
N LEU A 166 0.36 -16.31 -1.21
CA LEU A 166 1.13 -15.24 -1.85
C LEU A 166 1.90 -14.46 -0.80
N ALA A 167 3.22 -14.46 -0.93
CA ALA A 167 4.13 -13.64 -0.12
C ALA A 167 4.64 -12.44 -0.92
N ALA A 168 4.54 -11.24 -0.37
CA ALA A 168 5.12 -10.01 -0.91
C ALA A 168 5.09 -8.89 0.14
N PRO A 169 5.93 -7.83 0.02
CA PRO A 169 5.73 -6.61 0.79
C PRO A 169 4.35 -5.99 0.51
N ALA A 170 3.62 -5.62 1.56
CA ALA A 170 2.27 -5.07 1.51
C ALA A 170 1.22 -5.98 0.83
N ALA A 171 1.41 -7.31 0.89
CA ALA A 171 0.51 -8.28 0.25
C ALA A 171 -0.93 -8.16 0.77
N GLY A 172 -1.12 -7.88 2.04
CA GLY A 172 -2.45 -7.75 2.65
C GLY A 172 -3.27 -6.63 2.01
N ARG A 173 -2.75 -5.42 2.01
CA ARG A 173 -3.43 -4.24 1.43
C ARG A 173 -3.64 -4.42 -0.07
N ARG A 174 -2.63 -4.86 -0.81
CA ARG A 174 -2.75 -5.11 -2.25
C ARG A 174 -3.74 -6.22 -2.59
N GLY A 175 -3.79 -7.26 -1.77
CA GLY A 175 -4.77 -8.36 -1.90
C GLY A 175 -6.20 -7.88 -1.70
N ALA A 176 -6.43 -7.07 -0.67
CA ALA A 176 -7.73 -6.45 -0.40
C ALA A 176 -8.19 -5.53 -1.55
N CYS A 177 -7.30 -4.66 -2.05
CA CYS A 177 -7.58 -3.79 -3.20
C CYS A 177 -7.82 -4.61 -4.49
N ALA A 178 -7.10 -5.71 -4.69
CA ALA A 178 -7.33 -6.61 -5.83
C ALA A 178 -8.70 -7.28 -5.74
N ALA A 179 -9.13 -7.71 -4.55
CA ALA A 179 -10.46 -8.28 -4.33
C ALA A 179 -11.56 -7.26 -4.65
N LEU A 180 -11.43 -6.01 -4.18
CA LEU A 180 -12.36 -4.92 -4.50
C LEU A 180 -12.41 -4.63 -6.00
N LEU A 181 -11.25 -4.50 -6.66
CA LEU A 181 -11.15 -4.26 -8.09
C LEU A 181 -11.85 -5.36 -8.91
N LEU A 182 -11.62 -6.63 -8.54
CA LEU A 182 -12.23 -7.78 -9.23
C LEU A 182 -13.74 -7.86 -8.99
N ALA A 183 -14.21 -7.56 -7.77
CA ALA A 183 -15.63 -7.49 -7.44
C ALA A 183 -16.35 -6.46 -8.32
N LEU A 184 -15.75 -5.27 -8.48
CA LEU A 184 -16.28 -4.21 -9.34
C LEU A 184 -16.40 -4.63 -10.81
N ARG A 185 -15.34 -5.26 -11.35
CA ARG A 185 -15.34 -5.72 -12.76
C ARG A 185 -16.40 -6.76 -13.02
N GLN A 186 -16.67 -7.66 -12.08
CA GLN A 186 -17.73 -8.66 -12.21
C GLN A 186 -19.12 -8.04 -12.11
N SER A 187 -19.30 -7.07 -11.23
CA SER A 187 -20.57 -6.37 -11.05
C SER A 187 -20.95 -5.54 -12.27
N THR A 188 -19.97 -4.96 -13.00
CA THR A 188 -20.24 -4.19 -14.23
C THR A 188 -20.74 -5.06 -15.38
N VAL A 189 -20.39 -6.35 -15.39
CA VAL A 189 -20.79 -7.30 -16.42
C VAL A 189 -22.20 -7.85 -16.18
N ARG A 190 -22.66 -7.91 -14.93
CA ARG A 190 -23.90 -8.65 -14.55
C ARG A 190 -25.14 -7.82 -14.34
N ALA A 191 -25.04 -6.49 -14.15
CA ALA A 191 -26.20 -5.67 -13.79
C ALA A 191 -26.39 -4.46 -14.69
N LYS A 192 -27.60 -4.35 -15.27
CA LYS A 192 -28.05 -3.13 -15.97
C LYS A 192 -28.35 -1.98 -14.99
N THR A 193 -28.67 -2.30 -13.73
CA THR A 193 -28.93 -1.35 -12.64
C THR A 193 -28.23 -1.81 -11.39
N LEU A 194 -27.16 -1.13 -10.98
CA LEU A 194 -26.47 -1.39 -9.72
C LEU A 194 -26.87 -0.35 -8.67
N PRO A 195 -26.96 -0.74 -7.38
CA PRO A 195 -27.24 0.21 -6.31
C PRO A 195 -26.22 1.36 -6.31
N PRO A 196 -26.63 2.53 -5.83
CA PRO A 196 -25.73 3.68 -5.73
C PRO A 196 -24.61 3.39 -4.74
N VAL A 197 -23.40 3.38 -5.23
CA VAL A 197 -22.20 3.22 -4.42
C VAL A 197 -21.06 4.04 -4.97
N THR A 198 -20.37 4.76 -4.10
CA THR A 198 -19.08 5.36 -4.41
C THR A 198 -17.99 4.35 -4.04
N VAL A 199 -17.12 4.06 -4.97
CA VAL A 199 -15.95 3.21 -4.74
C VAL A 199 -14.71 4.08 -4.85
N ALA A 200 -13.80 3.97 -3.88
CA ALA A 200 -12.56 4.71 -3.91
C ALA A 200 -11.37 3.84 -3.52
N PHE A 201 -10.28 3.97 -4.26
CA PHE A 201 -8.97 3.54 -3.82
C PHE A 201 -8.25 4.79 -3.33
N VAL A 202 -8.02 4.85 -2.02
CA VAL A 202 -7.59 6.08 -1.35
C VAL A 202 -6.07 6.09 -1.13
N VAL A 203 -5.49 7.26 -1.33
CA VAL A 203 -4.07 7.53 -1.10
C VAL A 203 -3.81 8.01 0.32
N GLU A 204 -2.55 7.99 0.75
CA GLU A 204 -2.08 8.63 1.99
C GLU A 204 -2.85 8.20 3.25
N GLN A 205 -3.17 6.91 3.35
CA GLN A 205 -3.79 6.33 4.55
C GLN A 205 -2.89 6.52 5.78
N GLU A 206 -1.58 6.32 5.62
CA GLU A 206 -0.60 6.45 6.70
C GLU A 206 -0.35 7.92 7.09
N LEU A 207 -0.75 8.87 6.28
CA LEU A 207 -0.75 10.30 6.58
C LEU A 207 -2.13 10.74 7.11
N SER A 208 -2.50 10.23 8.29
CA SER A 208 -3.76 10.56 8.99
C SER A 208 -5.02 10.35 8.12
N ARG A 209 -5.03 9.33 7.26
CA ARG A 209 -6.16 8.99 6.36
C ARG A 209 -6.56 10.15 5.45
N ARG A 210 -5.59 10.95 5.01
CA ARG A 210 -5.84 12.21 4.28
C ARG A 210 -6.72 12.02 3.05
N GLY A 211 -6.43 11.00 2.21
CA GLY A 211 -7.23 10.73 1.02
C GLY A 211 -8.69 10.41 1.35
N LEU A 212 -8.92 9.55 2.36
CA LEU A 212 -10.27 9.17 2.80
C LEU A 212 -11.07 10.37 3.34
N TYR A 213 -10.48 11.15 4.23
CA TYR A 213 -11.19 12.30 4.80
C TYR A 213 -11.43 13.42 3.82
N THR A 214 -10.50 13.65 2.88
CA THR A 214 -10.74 14.62 1.79
C THR A 214 -11.91 14.17 0.92
N LEU A 215 -11.98 12.90 0.56
CA LEU A 215 -13.11 12.34 -0.18
C LEU A 215 -14.42 12.50 0.58
N ALA A 216 -14.43 12.16 1.88
CA ALA A 216 -15.63 12.25 2.71
C ALA A 216 -16.13 13.70 2.87
N ASN A 217 -15.22 14.67 2.98
CA ASN A 217 -15.57 16.08 3.10
C ASN A 217 -16.11 16.67 1.78
N VAL A 218 -15.69 16.16 0.63
CA VAL A 218 -16.11 16.67 -0.69
C VAL A 218 -17.38 15.99 -1.19
N ASP A 219 -17.44 14.66 -1.04
CA ASP A 219 -18.52 13.83 -1.59
C ASP A 219 -19.54 13.37 -0.53
N GLY A 220 -19.21 13.50 0.74
CA GLY A 220 -20.09 13.12 1.85
C GLY A 220 -21.25 14.11 2.08
N PRO A 221 -22.03 13.95 3.18
CA PRO A 221 -21.91 12.78 4.07
C PRO A 221 -22.37 11.49 3.41
N PHE A 222 -21.80 10.38 3.86
CA PHE A 222 -22.25 9.03 3.52
C PHE A 222 -23.10 8.46 4.65
N ASP A 223 -24.03 7.56 4.34
CA ASP A 223 -24.83 6.84 5.34
C ASP A 223 -24.04 5.64 5.89
N GLU A 224 -23.29 4.97 5.01
CA GLU A 224 -22.47 3.82 5.37
C GLU A 224 -21.16 3.82 4.60
N THR A 225 -20.06 3.53 5.29
CA THR A 225 -18.73 3.36 4.71
C THR A 225 -18.15 2.00 5.06
N LEU A 226 -17.74 1.26 4.02
CA LEU A 226 -17.00 0.02 4.16
C LEU A 226 -15.52 0.27 3.85
N ILE A 227 -14.66 0.04 4.84
CA ILE A 227 -13.20 0.07 4.66
C ILE A 227 -12.72 -1.36 4.45
N VAL A 228 -11.93 -1.58 3.40
CA VAL A 228 -11.39 -2.88 3.05
C VAL A 228 -9.86 -2.80 3.09
N ASP A 229 -9.20 -3.58 3.93
CA ASP A 229 -7.73 -3.53 4.10
C ASP A 229 -7.18 -4.93 4.43
N GLY A 230 -5.87 -5.09 4.46
CA GLY A 230 -5.18 -6.24 5.04
C GLY A 230 -4.87 -6.00 6.51
N ARG A 231 -5.14 -6.98 7.37
CA ARG A 231 -4.87 -6.88 8.82
C ARG A 231 -4.21 -8.15 9.36
N PRO A 232 -3.34 -8.05 10.38
CA PRO A 232 -2.80 -9.23 11.04
C PRO A 232 -3.89 -10.19 11.46
N GLY A 233 -3.78 -11.46 11.08
CA GLY A 233 -4.81 -12.45 11.40
C GLY A 233 -4.46 -13.88 10.95
N ARG A 234 -5.28 -14.83 11.43
CA ARG A 234 -5.19 -16.24 11.02
C ARG A 234 -5.80 -16.38 9.63
N LEU A 235 -5.05 -16.95 8.68
CA LEU A 235 -5.56 -17.27 7.34
C LEU A 235 -6.78 -18.21 7.45
N GLY A 236 -7.74 -18.04 6.54
CA GLY A 236 -9.02 -18.72 6.55
C GLY A 236 -10.11 -18.02 7.38
N THR A 237 -9.83 -16.85 7.96
CA THR A 237 -10.78 -16.13 8.81
C THR A 237 -10.87 -14.66 8.41
N LEU A 238 -11.79 -14.32 7.52
CA LEU A 238 -12.11 -12.93 7.21
C LEU A 238 -12.72 -12.25 8.43
N ARG A 239 -12.26 -11.04 8.74
CA ARG A 239 -12.83 -10.24 9.83
C ARG A 239 -13.78 -9.20 9.29
N GLN A 240 -14.90 -9.05 9.98
CA GLN A 240 -15.92 -8.03 9.74
C GLN A 240 -16.16 -7.33 11.06
N GLU A 241 -15.76 -6.08 11.17
CA GLU A 241 -15.82 -5.31 12.42
C GLU A 241 -16.60 -4.01 12.19
N ILE A 242 -17.20 -3.50 13.25
CA ILE A 242 -17.77 -2.16 13.27
C ILE A 242 -16.60 -1.22 13.57
N GLY A 243 -16.29 -0.32 12.65
CA GLY A 243 -15.21 0.64 12.82
C GLY A 243 -15.61 1.68 13.88
N ALA A 244 -14.72 1.91 14.83
CA ALA A 244 -14.86 2.97 15.83
C ALA A 244 -13.91 4.12 15.46
N ASP A 245 -14.41 5.14 14.81
CA ASP A 245 -13.69 6.40 14.62
C ASP A 245 -14.57 7.53 15.14
N SER A 246 -14.20 8.11 16.27
CA SER A 246 -14.92 9.20 16.92
C SER A 246 -14.44 10.59 16.48
N SER A 247 -13.54 10.67 15.52
CA SER A 247 -13.03 11.95 15.03
C SER A 247 -14.12 12.78 14.32
N ARG A 248 -13.96 14.10 14.32
CA ARG A 248 -14.90 14.98 13.60
C ARG A 248 -14.98 14.66 12.11
N GLN A 249 -13.86 14.22 11.52
CA GLN A 249 -13.78 13.82 10.12
C GLN A 249 -14.56 12.54 9.83
N ALA A 250 -14.67 11.64 10.81
CA ALA A 250 -15.41 10.40 10.68
C ALA A 250 -16.92 10.59 10.56
N LYS A 251 -17.48 11.71 11.03
CA LYS A 251 -18.93 11.99 10.92
C LYS A 251 -19.43 11.97 9.48
N ALA A 252 -18.59 12.38 8.52
CA ALA A 252 -18.95 12.37 7.11
C ALA A 252 -18.95 10.96 6.48
N LEU A 253 -18.43 9.94 7.19
CA LEU A 253 -18.38 8.54 6.76
C LEU A 253 -19.64 7.74 7.15
N GLY A 254 -20.50 8.27 8.03
CA GLY A 254 -21.67 7.57 8.54
C GLY A 254 -21.31 6.32 9.36
N LYS A 255 -22.05 5.23 9.17
CA LYS A 255 -21.75 3.95 9.82
C LYS A 255 -20.54 3.29 9.18
N VAL A 256 -19.42 3.21 9.90
CA VAL A 256 -18.19 2.60 9.40
C VAL A 256 -18.17 1.11 9.71
N ARG A 257 -17.86 0.31 8.69
CA ARG A 257 -17.52 -1.13 8.81
C ARG A 257 -16.13 -1.37 8.24
N GLU A 258 -15.39 -2.29 8.82
CA GLU A 258 -14.08 -2.74 8.32
C GLU A 258 -14.13 -4.22 7.98
N TRP A 259 -13.77 -4.56 6.74
CA TRP A 259 -13.56 -5.94 6.31
C TRP A 259 -12.09 -6.16 6.02
N SER A 260 -11.52 -7.14 6.71
CA SER A 260 -10.08 -7.35 6.67
C SER A 260 -9.71 -8.69 6.06
N LEU A 261 -8.81 -8.63 5.05
CA LEU A 261 -8.10 -9.80 4.56
C LEU A 261 -7.03 -10.19 5.60
N PRO A 262 -7.02 -11.44 6.10
CA PRO A 262 -6.05 -11.87 7.10
C PRO A 262 -4.64 -11.95 6.51
N VAL A 263 -3.66 -11.47 7.27
CA VAL A 263 -2.26 -11.37 6.88
C VAL A 263 -1.38 -12.06 7.91
N ARG A 264 -0.53 -12.99 7.48
CA ARG A 264 0.61 -13.47 8.28
C ARG A 264 1.81 -12.56 8.05
N TYR A 265 2.66 -12.45 9.05
CA TYR A 265 3.92 -11.69 8.99
C TYR A 265 3.71 -10.23 8.56
N ALA A 266 2.60 -9.61 9.02
CA ALA A 266 2.24 -8.25 8.69
C ALA A 266 3.37 -7.26 9.00
N GLY A 267 3.58 -6.27 8.10
CA GLY A 267 4.64 -5.27 8.21
C GLY A 267 6.04 -5.82 7.92
N THR A 268 6.17 -6.99 7.29
CA THR A 268 7.44 -7.59 6.88
C THR A 268 7.55 -7.73 5.37
N PRO A 269 8.75 -7.97 4.82
CA PRO A 269 8.93 -8.21 3.37
C PRO A 269 8.19 -9.43 2.83
N VAL A 270 7.79 -10.31 3.72
CA VAL A 270 7.16 -11.60 3.40
C VAL A 270 5.73 -11.68 3.93
N GLU A 271 5.05 -10.52 4.00
CA GLU A 271 3.61 -10.55 4.26
C GLU A 271 2.95 -11.61 3.40
N THR A 272 2.17 -12.48 4.04
CA THR A 272 1.55 -13.61 3.37
C THR A 272 0.05 -13.58 3.51
N ILE A 273 -0.63 -13.72 2.38
CA ILE A 273 -2.08 -13.86 2.29
C ILE A 273 -2.45 -15.18 1.63
N SER A 274 -3.69 -15.63 1.88
CA SER A 274 -4.31 -16.71 1.13
C SER A 274 -5.06 -16.15 -0.08
N LEU A 275 -4.80 -16.68 -1.27
CA LEU A 275 -5.56 -16.31 -2.47
C LEU A 275 -7.02 -16.79 -2.40
N VAL A 276 -7.30 -17.83 -1.60
CA VAL A 276 -8.66 -18.30 -1.32
C VAL A 276 -9.40 -17.28 -0.47
N ASP A 277 -8.75 -16.72 0.57
CA ASP A 277 -9.35 -15.67 1.38
C ASP A 277 -9.60 -14.39 0.56
N ALA A 278 -8.68 -14.05 -0.33
CA ALA A 278 -8.84 -12.90 -1.24
C ALA A 278 -10.04 -13.12 -2.20
N ASP A 279 -10.25 -14.35 -2.69
CA ASP A 279 -11.41 -14.68 -3.51
C ASP A 279 -12.71 -14.66 -2.72
N SER A 280 -12.71 -15.16 -1.50
CA SER A 280 -13.85 -15.07 -0.58
C SER A 280 -14.21 -13.61 -0.27
N LEU A 281 -13.22 -12.76 -0.01
CA LEU A 281 -13.43 -11.32 0.17
C LEU A 281 -14.02 -10.67 -1.09
N ARG A 282 -13.51 -11.01 -2.27
CA ARG A 282 -14.08 -10.57 -3.56
C ARG A 282 -15.56 -10.91 -3.70
N ALA A 283 -15.95 -12.16 -3.34
CA ALA A 283 -17.33 -12.60 -3.42
C ALA A 283 -18.24 -11.83 -2.46
N LEU A 284 -17.78 -11.60 -1.21
CA LEU A 284 -18.48 -10.78 -0.23
C LEU A 284 -18.67 -9.33 -0.72
N LEU A 285 -17.62 -8.72 -1.23
CA LEU A 285 -17.65 -7.36 -1.79
C LEU A 285 -18.61 -7.27 -2.98
N GLY A 286 -18.64 -8.28 -3.84
CA GLY A 286 -19.57 -8.35 -4.96
C GLY A 286 -21.04 -8.31 -4.51
N ARG A 287 -21.40 -9.06 -3.47
CA ARG A 287 -22.73 -9.01 -2.86
C ARG A 287 -23.03 -7.65 -2.24
N TRP A 288 -22.13 -7.13 -1.42
CA TRP A 288 -22.33 -5.82 -0.77
C TRP A 288 -22.50 -4.70 -1.79
N ILE A 289 -21.68 -4.66 -2.87
CA ILE A 289 -21.79 -3.69 -3.95
C ILE A 289 -23.08 -3.91 -4.73
N GLY A 290 -23.53 -5.16 -4.90
CA GLY A 290 -24.79 -5.52 -5.55
C GLY A 290 -26.06 -5.18 -4.77
N GLY A 291 -25.94 -4.89 -3.48
CA GLY A 291 -27.07 -4.61 -2.59
C GLY A 291 -27.67 -5.86 -1.93
N ASP A 292 -27.10 -7.02 -2.12
CA ASP A 292 -27.46 -8.26 -1.43
C ASP A 292 -26.78 -8.22 -0.05
N GLN A 293 -27.58 -8.05 1.02
CA GLN A 293 -27.12 -8.09 2.42
C GLN A 293 -27.11 -9.51 2.97
#